data_c967c2b1fc98d0a3e9ec7e0a1d58bc83
#
_entry.id   c967c2b1fc98d0a3e9ec7e0a1d58bc83
#
_cell.length_a   1.000
_cell.length_b   1.000
_cell.length_c   1.000
_cell.angle_alpha   90.00
_cell.angle_beta   90.00
_cell.angle_gamma   90.00
#
_symmetry.space_group_name_H-M   'P 1'
#
loop_
_entity.id
_entity.type
_entity.pdbx_description
1 polymer ?
#
loop_
_entity_poly.entity_id
_entity_poly.type
_entity_poly.pdbx_seq_one_letter_code
_entity_poly.pdbx_strand_id
1 'polypeptide(L)'
;MKPFKLLIFLLVPMIATAQGKFFSVKGKDIIDPTGNPIVLKGTNLGNWLVPEGYMFKFKDVSSPKMINQMLAELIGPDKTAEFWEKYLNNYITQADIQYLKRSGMNSIRIPFHYKMFTTESYLGSNDPNRGFELLDKVIKWCKEENLPVILDMHCAPGGQTGDNIDDSDGYPFLFESPKSQALTIAIWKKIAQRYKNEPAVLGYDLLNEPIAHYFDTKTLNVHLEPLYKAIT
;
A
#
# COMPACT_ATOMS: atom_id res chain seq x y z
N MET A 1 42.78 59.85 26.27
CA MET A 1 41.89 59.36 25.22
C MET A 1 42.00 57.83 25.24
N LYS A 2 40.92 57.07 25.63
CA LYS A 2 40.90 55.66 25.58
C LYS A 2 40.37 55.13 24.22
N PRO A 3 40.99 54.18 23.58
CA PRO A 3 40.49 53.65 22.28
C PRO A 3 39.20 52.91 22.42
N PHE A 4 38.20 53.29 21.64
CA PHE A 4 36.93 52.63 21.51
C PHE A 4 37.11 51.36 20.64
N LYS A 5 36.99 50.15 21.22
CA LYS A 5 37.04 48.88 20.47
C LYS A 5 35.66 48.65 19.83
N LEU A 6 35.58 48.83 18.51
CA LEU A 6 34.41 48.50 17.70
C LEU A 6 34.32 46.97 17.56
N LEU A 7 33.34 46.36 18.22
CA LEU A 7 33.05 44.91 18.09
C LEU A 7 32.11 44.71 16.90
N ILE A 8 32.66 44.27 15.76
CA ILE A 8 31.85 43.94 14.57
C ILE A 8 31.26 42.54 14.79
N PHE A 9 29.94 42.46 15.03
CA PHE A 9 29.18 41.21 14.98
C PHE A 9 28.96 40.80 13.51
N LEU A 10 29.69 39.80 13.06
CA LEU A 10 29.42 39.11 11.80
C LEU A 10 28.13 38.27 11.97
N LEU A 11 27.01 38.78 11.49
CA LEU A 11 25.78 38.00 11.27
C LEU A 11 26.07 37.05 10.12
N VAL A 12 26.38 35.78 10.46
CA VAL A 12 26.38 34.69 9.49
C VAL A 12 24.91 34.37 9.19
N PRO A 13 24.42 34.52 7.95
CA PRO A 13 23.07 34.13 7.62
C PRO A 13 22.97 32.62 7.79
N MET A 14 22.21 32.16 8.77
CA MET A 14 21.73 30.77 8.82
C MET A 14 20.83 30.58 7.61
N ILE A 15 21.35 29.95 6.58
CA ILE A 15 20.52 29.41 5.49
C ILE A 15 19.70 28.28 6.10
N ALA A 16 18.51 28.59 6.57
CA ALA A 16 17.52 27.60 6.90
C ALA A 16 17.14 26.92 5.58
N THR A 17 17.72 25.75 5.32
CA THR A 17 17.22 24.87 4.26
C THR A 17 15.78 24.55 4.62
N ALA A 18 14.84 24.97 3.78
CA ALA A 18 13.43 24.62 3.95
C ALA A 18 13.35 23.09 3.95
N GLN A 19 13.10 22.52 5.12
CA GLN A 19 12.96 21.08 5.32
C GLN A 19 11.75 20.62 4.52
N GLY A 20 11.94 19.71 3.58
CA GLY A 20 10.85 19.15 2.78
C GLY A 20 9.81 18.47 3.69
N LYS A 21 8.54 18.58 3.33
CA LYS A 21 7.47 17.89 4.06
C LYS A 21 7.40 16.41 3.69
N PHE A 22 7.84 16.06 2.50
CA PHE A 22 7.68 14.75 1.88
C PHE A 22 9.03 14.09 1.59
N PHE A 23 9.00 12.77 1.46
CA PHE A 23 10.10 12.03 0.86
C PHE A 23 10.27 12.42 -0.60
N SER A 24 11.48 12.31 -1.11
CA SER A 24 11.79 12.61 -2.51
C SER A 24 12.83 11.63 -3.06
N VAL A 25 13.05 11.66 -4.37
CA VAL A 25 14.06 10.84 -5.04
C VAL A 25 15.15 11.76 -5.60
N LYS A 26 16.42 11.39 -5.33
CA LYS A 26 17.58 12.08 -5.92
C LYS A 26 18.51 11.01 -6.53
N GLY A 27 18.50 10.92 -7.84
CA GLY A 27 19.23 9.85 -8.53
C GLY A 27 18.67 8.47 -8.19
N LYS A 28 19.44 7.67 -7.45
CA LYS A 28 19.03 6.32 -6.99
C LYS A 28 18.62 6.30 -5.51
N ASP A 29 18.71 7.42 -4.83
CA ASP A 29 18.49 7.50 -3.39
C ASP A 29 17.08 8.01 -3.08
N ILE A 30 16.47 7.40 -2.07
CA ILE A 30 15.28 7.93 -1.41
C ILE A 30 15.77 8.91 -0.34
N ILE A 31 15.30 10.15 -0.40
CA ILE A 31 15.68 11.22 0.50
C ILE A 31 14.53 11.49 1.47
N ASP A 32 14.83 11.46 2.76
CA ASP A 32 13.86 11.76 3.81
C ASP A 32 13.52 13.26 3.88
N PRO A 33 12.47 13.67 4.63
CA PRO A 33 12.10 15.06 4.78
C PRO A 33 13.18 15.94 5.39
N THR A 34 14.23 15.36 5.99
CA THR A 34 15.38 16.11 6.56
C THR A 34 16.52 16.30 5.56
N GLY A 35 16.39 15.75 4.35
CA GLY A 35 17.37 15.85 3.27
C GLY A 35 18.43 14.75 3.26
N ASN A 36 18.28 13.70 4.07
CA ASN A 36 19.23 12.59 4.15
C ASN A 36 18.79 11.40 3.32
N PRO A 37 19.72 10.68 2.65
CA PRO A 37 19.41 9.43 2.00
C PRO A 37 19.06 8.35 3.05
N ILE A 38 18.04 7.55 2.75
CA ILE A 38 17.63 6.46 3.62
C ILE A 38 17.64 5.12 2.87
N VAL A 39 17.89 4.06 3.64
CA VAL A 39 17.67 2.67 3.20
C VAL A 39 16.43 2.14 3.90
N LEU A 40 15.46 1.70 3.12
CA LEU A 40 14.21 1.15 3.66
C LEU A 40 14.49 -0.24 4.28
N LYS A 41 14.10 -0.39 5.54
CA LYS A 41 14.12 -1.65 6.29
C LYS A 41 12.70 -1.86 6.82
N GLY A 42 11.90 -2.59 6.07
CA GLY A 42 10.48 -2.70 6.34
C GLY A 42 9.96 -4.12 6.24
N THR A 43 8.67 -4.25 6.47
CA THR A 43 7.90 -5.48 6.27
C THR A 43 6.56 -5.15 5.64
N ASN A 44 5.91 -6.18 5.05
CA ASN A 44 4.52 -6.09 4.63
C ASN A 44 3.59 -6.37 5.81
N LEU A 45 2.45 -5.70 5.85
CA LEU A 45 1.31 -6.13 6.66
C LEU A 45 0.52 -7.19 5.87
N GLY A 46 1.19 -8.32 5.58
CA GLY A 46 0.62 -9.43 4.81
C GLY A 46 -0.53 -10.12 5.53
N ASN A 47 -1.33 -10.86 4.77
CA ASN A 47 -2.47 -11.62 5.27
C ASN A 47 -3.57 -10.79 5.95
N TRP A 48 -3.49 -9.48 5.94
CA TRP A 48 -4.48 -8.59 6.58
C TRP A 48 -5.58 -8.18 5.59
N LEU A 49 -5.28 -7.24 4.67
CA LEU A 49 -6.27 -6.76 3.69
C LEU A 49 -6.33 -7.65 2.44
N VAL A 50 -5.35 -8.54 2.29
CA VAL A 50 -5.31 -9.61 1.28
C VAL A 50 -4.96 -10.92 2.02
N PRO A 51 -5.97 -11.70 2.42
CA PRO A 51 -5.74 -13.01 3.02
C PRO A 51 -5.17 -14.00 2.01
N GLU A 52 -4.12 -14.70 2.41
CA GLU A 52 -3.42 -15.68 1.57
C GLU A 52 -3.38 -17.05 2.25
N GLY A 53 -3.77 -18.09 1.52
CA GLY A 53 -3.97 -19.41 2.10
C GLY A 53 -2.72 -20.01 2.73
N TYR A 54 -1.54 -19.81 2.14
CA TYR A 54 -0.28 -20.30 2.70
C TYR A 54 0.06 -19.67 4.06
N MET A 55 -0.34 -18.41 4.29
CA MET A 55 -0.15 -17.74 5.58
C MET A 55 -1.14 -18.25 6.64
N PHE A 56 -2.32 -18.73 6.24
CA PHE A 56 -3.22 -19.48 7.10
C PHE A 56 -2.82 -20.96 7.25
N LYS A 57 -1.79 -21.41 6.51
CA LYS A 57 -1.37 -22.83 6.43
C LYS A 57 -2.42 -23.75 5.83
N PHE A 58 -3.27 -23.22 4.96
CA PHE A 58 -4.18 -24.02 4.15
C PHE A 58 -3.41 -24.69 3.01
N LYS A 59 -3.78 -25.93 2.67
CA LYS A 59 -3.10 -26.69 1.62
C LYS A 59 -3.61 -26.35 0.23
N ASP A 60 -4.94 -26.32 0.07
CA ASP A 60 -5.59 -26.28 -1.24
C ASP A 60 -6.46 -25.02 -1.45
N VAL A 61 -6.47 -24.11 -0.49
CA VAL A 61 -7.21 -22.86 -0.51
C VAL A 61 -6.21 -21.71 -0.47
N SER A 62 -6.05 -20.98 -1.57
CA SER A 62 -4.95 -20.03 -1.73
C SER A 62 -5.37 -18.56 -1.76
N SER A 63 -6.50 -18.24 -2.43
CA SER A 63 -6.89 -16.85 -2.66
C SER A 63 -7.91 -16.33 -1.65
N PRO A 64 -8.07 -14.99 -1.51
CA PRO A 64 -9.12 -14.40 -0.69
C PRO A 64 -10.51 -14.91 -1.01
N LYS A 65 -10.85 -15.08 -2.31
CA LYS A 65 -12.12 -15.62 -2.78
C LYS A 65 -12.34 -17.07 -2.29
N MET A 66 -11.33 -17.92 -2.44
CA MET A 66 -11.41 -19.32 -2.00
C MET A 66 -11.53 -19.43 -0.49
N ILE A 67 -10.78 -18.63 0.27
CA ILE A 67 -10.84 -18.61 1.74
C ILE A 67 -12.22 -18.17 2.21
N ASN A 68 -12.76 -17.10 1.62
CA ASN A 68 -14.10 -16.64 1.95
C ASN A 68 -15.18 -17.67 1.64
N GLN A 69 -15.08 -18.35 0.50
CA GLN A 69 -16.01 -19.42 0.12
C GLN A 69 -15.94 -20.58 1.10
N MET A 70 -14.74 -21.06 1.41
CA MET A 70 -14.54 -22.14 2.39
C MET A 70 -15.15 -21.79 3.75
N LEU A 71 -14.93 -20.59 4.25
CA LEU A 71 -15.53 -20.16 5.51
C LEU A 71 -17.06 -20.10 5.42
N ALA A 72 -17.60 -19.60 4.31
CA ALA A 72 -19.06 -19.54 4.12
C ALA A 72 -19.70 -20.93 4.10
N GLU A 73 -19.02 -21.93 3.54
CA GLU A 73 -19.47 -23.34 3.56
C GLU A 73 -19.37 -23.95 4.97
N LEU A 74 -18.36 -23.59 5.76
CA LEU A 74 -18.14 -24.14 7.10
C LEU A 74 -19.05 -23.54 8.18
N ILE A 75 -19.26 -22.23 8.17
CA ILE A 75 -19.92 -21.50 9.26
C ILE A 75 -21.14 -20.68 8.83
N GLY A 76 -21.44 -20.67 7.54
CA GLY A 76 -22.53 -19.89 6.95
C GLY A 76 -22.12 -18.43 6.62
N PRO A 77 -22.82 -17.77 5.67
CA PRO A 77 -22.44 -16.46 5.16
C PRO A 77 -22.44 -15.37 6.24
N ASP A 78 -23.43 -15.33 7.12
CA ASP A 78 -23.56 -14.30 8.15
C ASP A 78 -22.38 -14.35 9.15
N LYS A 79 -22.06 -15.56 9.63
CA LYS A 79 -20.92 -15.76 10.53
C LYS A 79 -19.58 -15.54 9.85
N THR A 80 -19.50 -15.77 8.56
CA THR A 80 -18.31 -15.45 7.76
C THR A 80 -18.10 -13.92 7.67
N ALA A 81 -19.18 -13.17 7.48
CA ALA A 81 -19.10 -11.70 7.49
C ALA A 81 -18.68 -11.18 8.88
N GLU A 82 -19.23 -11.70 9.97
CA GLU A 82 -18.80 -11.39 11.34
C GLU A 82 -17.33 -11.75 11.60
N PHE A 83 -16.87 -12.89 11.09
CA PHE A 83 -15.47 -13.30 11.18
C PHE A 83 -14.56 -12.29 10.53
N TRP A 84 -14.83 -11.90 9.28
CA TRP A 84 -14.01 -10.94 8.55
C TRP A 84 -14.02 -9.55 9.18
N GLU A 85 -15.15 -9.10 9.72
CA GLU A 85 -15.22 -7.84 10.45
C GLU A 85 -14.28 -7.86 11.67
N LYS A 86 -14.32 -8.92 12.46
CA LYS A 86 -13.44 -9.11 13.62
C LYS A 86 -11.98 -9.27 13.19
N TYR A 87 -11.73 -10.04 12.14
CA TYR A 87 -10.38 -10.27 11.62
C TYR A 87 -9.70 -8.97 11.19
N LEU A 88 -10.35 -8.18 10.33
CA LEU A 88 -9.80 -6.94 9.82
C LEU A 88 -9.57 -5.88 10.90
N ASN A 89 -10.37 -5.90 11.96
CA ASN A 89 -10.23 -4.96 13.06
C ASN A 89 -9.20 -5.36 14.11
N ASN A 90 -8.80 -6.64 14.19
CA ASN A 90 -7.94 -7.15 15.25
C ASN A 90 -6.65 -7.83 14.78
N TYR A 91 -6.52 -8.18 13.49
CA TYR A 91 -5.33 -8.87 12.97
C TYR A 91 -4.11 -7.95 12.95
N ILE A 92 -4.28 -6.69 12.55
CA ILE A 92 -3.28 -5.63 12.70
C ILE A 92 -3.84 -4.56 13.63
N THR A 93 -3.07 -4.23 14.66
CA THR A 93 -3.41 -3.26 15.68
C THR A 93 -2.32 -2.18 15.82
N GLN A 94 -2.61 -1.12 16.56
CA GLN A 94 -1.60 -0.11 16.87
C GLN A 94 -0.39 -0.70 17.63
N ALA A 95 -0.62 -1.70 18.48
CA ALA A 95 0.45 -2.37 19.23
C ALA A 95 1.43 -3.11 18.29
N ASP A 96 0.94 -3.66 17.17
CA ASP A 96 1.79 -4.30 16.17
C ASP A 96 2.67 -3.27 15.46
N ILE A 97 2.13 -2.10 15.09
CA ILE A 97 2.89 -1.01 14.50
C ILE A 97 3.99 -0.53 15.46
N GLN A 98 3.67 -0.37 16.73
CA GLN A 98 4.63 -0.03 17.77
C GLN A 98 5.71 -1.11 17.95
N TYR A 99 5.33 -2.37 17.89
CA TYR A 99 6.27 -3.49 17.93
C TYR A 99 7.24 -3.45 16.74
N LEU A 100 6.75 -3.26 15.52
CA LEU A 100 7.58 -3.15 14.33
C LEU A 100 8.58 -1.99 14.44
N LYS A 101 8.13 -0.84 14.95
CA LYS A 101 9.03 0.30 15.21
C LYS A 101 10.14 -0.06 16.20
N ARG A 102 9.78 -0.66 17.35
CA ARG A 102 10.75 -1.10 18.36
C ARG A 102 11.72 -2.17 17.84
N SER A 103 11.29 -2.97 16.86
CA SER A 103 12.13 -4.00 16.20
C SER A 103 13.10 -3.42 15.18
N GLY A 104 13.16 -2.08 15.03
CA GLY A 104 14.10 -1.40 14.14
C GLY A 104 13.62 -1.25 12.70
N MET A 105 12.35 -1.51 12.41
CA MET A 105 11.75 -1.19 11.11
C MET A 105 11.64 0.32 10.93
N ASN A 106 11.84 0.79 9.69
CA ASN A 106 11.72 2.19 9.33
C ASN A 106 10.75 2.45 8.17
N SER A 107 10.04 1.41 7.72
CA SER A 107 9.00 1.51 6.68
C SER A 107 8.05 0.31 6.76
N ILE A 108 6.84 0.48 6.24
CA ILE A 108 5.81 -0.56 6.17
C ILE A 108 5.19 -0.53 4.77
N ARG A 109 5.00 -1.70 4.16
CA ARG A 109 4.20 -1.87 2.93
C ARG A 109 2.82 -2.42 3.31
N ILE A 110 1.77 -1.89 2.71
CA ILE A 110 0.38 -2.25 3.02
C ILE A 110 -0.26 -2.80 1.75
N PRO A 111 -0.27 -4.13 1.58
CA PRO A 111 -0.99 -4.79 0.50
C PRO A 111 -2.51 -4.63 0.67
N PHE A 112 -3.21 -4.27 -0.41
CA PHE A 112 -4.67 -4.18 -0.40
C PHE A 112 -5.29 -4.80 -1.67
N HIS A 113 -6.55 -5.21 -1.55
CA HIS A 113 -7.37 -5.71 -2.65
C HIS A 113 -8.24 -4.59 -3.22
N TYR A 114 -8.35 -4.49 -4.56
CA TYR A 114 -9.13 -3.44 -5.23
C TYR A 114 -10.61 -3.42 -4.82
N LYS A 115 -11.20 -4.58 -4.51
CA LYS A 115 -12.61 -4.69 -4.12
C LYS A 115 -12.95 -3.91 -2.85
N MET A 116 -11.97 -3.60 -2.01
CA MET A 116 -12.17 -2.76 -0.82
C MET A 116 -12.55 -1.29 -1.16
N PHE A 117 -12.43 -0.91 -2.42
CA PHE A 117 -12.74 0.44 -2.93
C PHE A 117 -13.89 0.45 -3.94
N THR A 118 -14.62 -0.66 -4.04
CA THR A 118 -15.73 -0.88 -4.96
C THR A 118 -16.96 -1.42 -4.22
N THR A 119 -18.09 -1.53 -4.93
CA THR A 119 -19.30 -2.19 -4.42
C THR A 119 -19.30 -3.70 -4.64
N GLU A 120 -18.22 -4.27 -5.14
CA GLU A 120 -18.07 -5.72 -5.24
C GLU A 120 -17.90 -6.32 -3.83
N SER A 121 -18.55 -7.46 -3.62
CA SER A 121 -18.44 -8.16 -2.33
C SER A 121 -16.99 -8.65 -2.10
N TYR A 122 -16.45 -8.32 -0.93
CA TYR A 122 -15.13 -8.76 -0.51
C TYR A 122 -15.07 -8.91 1.00
N LEU A 123 -14.69 -10.09 1.49
CA LEU A 123 -14.55 -10.39 2.92
C LEU A 123 -15.76 -9.92 3.74
N GLY A 124 -16.96 -10.32 3.29
CA GLY A 124 -18.22 -10.05 4.00
C GLY A 124 -18.77 -8.64 3.90
N SER A 125 -18.21 -7.77 3.05
CA SER A 125 -18.70 -6.40 2.85
C SER A 125 -18.67 -6.01 1.37
N ASN A 126 -19.54 -5.08 1.00
CA ASN A 126 -19.56 -4.41 -0.31
C ASN A 126 -19.48 -2.87 -0.19
N ASP A 127 -18.99 -2.39 0.95
CA ASP A 127 -18.81 -0.96 1.18
C ASP A 127 -17.54 -0.45 0.48
N PRO A 128 -17.65 0.47 -0.49
CA PRO A 128 -16.52 1.02 -1.22
C PRO A 128 -15.62 1.94 -0.38
N ASN A 129 -16.02 2.30 0.83
CA ASN A 129 -15.25 3.13 1.75
C ASN A 129 -14.40 2.31 2.72
N ARG A 130 -14.69 1.00 2.88
CA ARG A 130 -14.02 0.14 3.85
C ARG A 130 -12.49 0.15 3.73
N GLY A 131 -11.98 0.15 2.49
CA GLY A 131 -10.55 0.25 2.24
C GLY A 131 -9.96 1.56 2.77
N PHE A 132 -10.65 2.67 2.57
CA PHE A 132 -10.18 3.96 3.09
C PHE A 132 -10.21 4.04 4.61
N GLU A 133 -11.23 3.50 5.26
CA GLU A 133 -11.32 3.49 6.72
C GLU A 133 -10.16 2.71 7.36
N LEU A 134 -9.82 1.54 6.80
CA LEU A 134 -8.72 0.72 7.28
C LEU A 134 -7.35 1.34 6.96
N LEU A 135 -7.17 1.92 5.77
CA LEU A 135 -5.94 2.62 5.42
C LEU A 135 -5.74 3.87 6.28
N ASP A 136 -6.76 4.70 6.49
CA ASP A 136 -6.67 5.89 7.36
C ASP A 136 -6.22 5.52 8.76
N LYS A 137 -6.80 4.45 9.31
CA LYS A 137 -6.51 3.94 10.64
C LYS A 137 -5.04 3.51 10.77
N VAL A 138 -4.55 2.70 9.85
CA VAL A 138 -3.16 2.20 9.90
C VAL A 138 -2.15 3.30 9.56
N ILE A 139 -2.44 4.17 8.60
CA ILE A 139 -1.57 5.31 8.27
C ILE A 139 -1.43 6.25 9.48
N LYS A 140 -2.52 6.50 10.21
CA LYS A 140 -2.47 7.26 11.45
C LYS A 140 -1.53 6.63 12.47
N TRP A 141 -1.63 5.33 12.73
CA TRP A 141 -0.75 4.62 13.65
C TRP A 141 0.72 4.67 13.20
N CYS A 142 0.97 4.48 11.91
CA CYS A 142 2.32 4.55 11.34
C CYS A 142 2.91 5.96 11.46
N LYS A 143 2.09 6.99 11.25
CA LYS A 143 2.48 8.39 11.41
C LYS A 143 2.88 8.72 12.86
N GLU A 144 2.12 8.24 13.84
CA GLU A 144 2.41 8.41 15.26
C GLU A 144 3.76 7.79 15.65
N GLU A 145 4.17 6.71 14.98
CA GLU A 145 5.44 6.01 15.20
C GLU A 145 6.57 6.46 14.24
N ASN A 146 6.34 7.47 13.39
CA ASN A 146 7.28 7.88 12.35
C ASN A 146 7.74 6.70 11.47
N LEU A 147 6.77 5.91 10.99
CA LEU A 147 6.94 4.82 10.04
C LEU A 147 6.28 5.20 8.71
N PRO A 148 7.02 5.61 7.69
CA PRO A 148 6.47 5.84 6.36
C PRO A 148 5.90 4.56 5.77
N VAL A 149 4.81 4.71 4.99
CA VAL A 149 4.07 3.60 4.40
C VAL A 149 4.15 3.63 2.88
N ILE A 150 4.16 2.45 2.27
CA ILE A 150 3.98 2.22 0.84
C ILE A 150 2.63 1.52 0.68
N LEU A 151 1.73 2.12 -0.10
CA LEU A 151 0.44 1.52 -0.43
C LEU A 151 0.59 0.66 -1.68
N ASP A 152 0.15 -0.59 -1.60
CA ASP A 152 0.36 -1.59 -2.63
C ASP A 152 -0.96 -2.19 -3.12
N MET A 153 -1.26 -2.02 -4.42
CA MET A 153 -2.36 -2.76 -5.05
C MET A 153 -1.91 -4.19 -5.30
N HIS A 154 -2.20 -5.05 -4.35
CA HIS A 154 -1.79 -6.45 -4.37
C HIS A 154 -2.67 -7.33 -5.25
N CYS A 155 -3.95 -6.99 -5.34
CA CYS A 155 -4.91 -7.64 -6.24
C CYS A 155 -5.63 -6.56 -7.03
N ALA A 156 -5.40 -6.54 -8.35
CA ALA A 156 -5.99 -5.56 -9.28
C ALA A 156 -7.26 -6.09 -9.94
N PRO A 157 -8.14 -5.19 -10.44
CA PRO A 157 -9.29 -5.59 -11.23
C PRO A 157 -8.93 -6.51 -12.41
N GLY A 158 -9.54 -7.66 -12.48
CA GLY A 158 -9.28 -8.65 -13.53
C GLY A 158 -8.05 -9.54 -13.28
N GLY A 159 -7.29 -9.27 -12.22
CA GLY A 159 -6.07 -10.00 -11.89
C GLY A 159 -4.87 -9.63 -12.78
N GLN A 160 -3.69 -9.66 -12.21
CA GLN A 160 -2.43 -9.31 -12.90
C GLN A 160 -1.49 -10.48 -13.10
N THR A 161 -1.67 -11.60 -12.40
CA THR A 161 -0.78 -12.76 -12.50
C THR A 161 -1.34 -13.86 -13.39
N GLY A 162 -2.65 -14.05 -13.39
CA GLY A 162 -3.33 -15.21 -13.95
C GLY A 162 -3.46 -16.37 -12.98
N ASP A 163 -2.81 -16.29 -11.81
CA ASP A 163 -2.93 -17.26 -10.73
C ASP A 163 -4.03 -16.84 -9.74
N ASN A 164 -4.58 -17.78 -9.01
CA ASN A 164 -5.68 -17.50 -8.09
C ASN A 164 -5.27 -16.71 -6.84
N ILE A 165 -3.97 -16.52 -6.59
CA ILE A 165 -3.47 -15.78 -5.42
C ILE A 165 -3.91 -14.31 -5.41
N ASP A 166 -4.08 -13.70 -6.57
CA ASP A 166 -4.61 -12.36 -6.77
C ASP A 166 -6.09 -12.32 -7.17
N ASP A 167 -6.83 -13.39 -6.86
CA ASP A 167 -8.21 -13.64 -7.29
C ASP A 167 -8.40 -13.67 -8.83
N SER A 168 -7.34 -13.89 -9.61
CA SER A 168 -7.44 -14.14 -11.06
C SER A 168 -8.26 -15.41 -11.34
N ASP A 169 -9.02 -15.38 -12.41
CA ASP A 169 -9.81 -16.52 -12.90
C ASP A 169 -9.04 -17.31 -13.99
N GLY A 170 -7.76 -17.63 -13.72
CA GLY A 170 -6.91 -18.44 -14.61
C GLY A 170 -6.26 -17.64 -15.76
N TYR A 171 -6.46 -16.33 -15.84
CA TYR A 171 -5.88 -15.44 -16.86
C TYR A 171 -5.73 -14.01 -16.32
N PRO A 172 -4.66 -13.27 -16.68
CA PRO A 172 -4.43 -11.90 -16.21
C PRO A 172 -5.22 -10.88 -17.03
N PHE A 173 -6.54 -10.85 -16.86
CA PHE A 173 -7.47 -10.01 -17.63
C PHE A 173 -7.22 -8.51 -17.49
N LEU A 174 -6.51 -8.06 -16.45
CA LEU A 174 -6.12 -6.65 -16.30
C LEU A 174 -5.50 -6.11 -17.59
N PHE A 175 -4.63 -6.89 -18.24
CA PHE A 175 -3.86 -6.40 -19.38
C PHE A 175 -4.64 -6.33 -20.69
N GLU A 176 -5.78 -7.01 -20.78
CA GLU A 176 -6.61 -7.06 -21.99
C GLU A 176 -7.99 -6.41 -21.81
N SER A 177 -8.40 -6.13 -20.58
CA SER A 177 -9.71 -5.55 -20.27
C SER A 177 -9.64 -4.04 -20.07
N PRO A 178 -10.12 -3.22 -21.03
CA PRO A 178 -10.20 -1.77 -20.84
C PRO A 178 -11.01 -1.36 -19.60
N LYS A 179 -12.02 -2.17 -19.24
CA LYS A 179 -12.83 -1.96 -18.02
C LYS A 179 -11.99 -2.14 -16.75
N SER A 180 -11.18 -3.20 -16.68
CA SER A 180 -10.30 -3.47 -15.54
C SER A 180 -9.22 -2.40 -15.41
N GLN A 181 -8.62 -1.99 -16.53
CA GLN A 181 -7.64 -0.90 -16.57
C GLN A 181 -8.22 0.42 -16.09
N ALA A 182 -9.40 0.81 -16.61
CA ALA A 182 -10.08 2.04 -16.21
C ALA A 182 -10.43 2.04 -14.71
N LEU A 183 -10.87 0.90 -14.17
CA LEU A 183 -11.16 0.76 -12.74
C LEU A 183 -9.90 0.87 -11.89
N THR A 184 -8.79 0.23 -12.29
CA THR A 184 -7.49 0.34 -11.64
C THR A 184 -7.03 1.80 -11.56
N ILE A 185 -7.08 2.51 -12.68
CA ILE A 185 -6.74 3.94 -12.76
C ILE A 185 -7.64 4.77 -11.84
N ALA A 186 -8.95 4.51 -11.87
CA ALA A 186 -9.91 5.26 -11.04
C ALA A 186 -9.67 5.08 -9.54
N ILE A 187 -9.35 3.86 -9.11
CA ILE A 187 -9.03 3.56 -7.70
C ILE A 187 -7.75 4.28 -7.29
N TRP A 188 -6.68 4.19 -8.07
CA TRP A 188 -5.43 4.88 -7.78
C TRP A 188 -5.60 6.40 -7.72
N LYS A 189 -6.37 7.00 -8.62
CA LYS A 189 -6.68 8.43 -8.57
C LYS A 189 -7.42 8.83 -7.29
N LYS A 190 -8.35 8.00 -6.81
CA LYS A 190 -9.03 8.24 -5.51
C LYS A 190 -8.04 8.15 -4.33
N ILE A 191 -7.19 7.13 -4.32
CA ILE A 191 -6.17 6.92 -3.28
C ILE A 191 -5.18 8.10 -3.28
N ALA A 192 -4.62 8.45 -4.44
CA ALA A 192 -3.69 9.55 -4.57
C ALA A 192 -4.31 10.89 -4.15
N GLN A 193 -5.55 11.17 -4.56
CA GLN A 193 -6.27 12.39 -4.16
C GLN A 193 -6.49 12.46 -2.65
N ARG A 194 -6.78 11.33 -2.00
CA ARG A 194 -6.98 11.27 -0.54
C ARG A 194 -5.68 11.53 0.21
N TYR A 195 -4.59 10.92 -0.21
CA TYR A 195 -3.31 10.93 0.53
C TYR A 195 -2.26 11.90 -0.02
N LYS A 196 -2.55 12.72 -1.04
CA LYS A 196 -1.59 13.67 -1.63
C LYS A 196 -0.94 14.64 -0.64
N ASN A 197 -1.57 14.89 0.50
CA ASN A 197 -1.05 15.77 1.56
C ASN A 197 -0.63 15.01 2.82
N GLU A 198 -0.57 13.67 2.78
CA GLU A 198 -0.18 12.84 3.93
C GLU A 198 1.31 12.46 3.82
N PRO A 199 2.19 13.12 4.60
CA PRO A 199 3.64 12.87 4.48
C PRO A 199 4.08 11.50 4.99
N ALA A 200 3.21 10.77 5.71
CA ALA A 200 3.48 9.40 6.10
C ALA A 200 3.38 8.42 4.91
N VAL A 201 2.68 8.79 3.84
CA VAL A 201 2.67 7.99 2.60
C VAL A 201 3.93 8.30 1.80
N LEU A 202 4.87 7.36 1.82
CA LEU A 202 6.16 7.45 1.13
C LEU A 202 6.00 7.23 -0.37
N GLY A 203 5.13 6.30 -0.76
CA GLY A 203 4.97 5.95 -2.17
C GLY A 203 3.82 4.98 -2.42
N TYR A 204 3.63 4.70 -3.70
CA TYR A 204 2.61 3.80 -4.23
C TYR A 204 3.28 2.70 -5.03
N ASP A 205 3.02 1.44 -4.66
CA ASP A 205 3.33 0.26 -5.46
C ASP A 205 2.10 -0.02 -6.34
N LEU A 206 2.20 0.41 -7.60
CA LEU A 206 1.03 0.50 -8.46
C LEU A 206 0.43 -0.85 -8.81
N LEU A 207 1.24 -1.89 -8.79
CA LEU A 207 0.81 -3.25 -9.10
C LEU A 207 1.80 -4.27 -8.56
N ASN A 208 1.36 -5.10 -7.62
CA ASN A 208 2.17 -6.20 -7.09
C ASN A 208 2.46 -7.26 -8.16
N GLU A 209 3.70 -7.66 -8.30
CA GLU A 209 4.14 -8.83 -9.08
C GLU A 209 3.41 -8.98 -10.43
N PRO A 210 3.55 -8.05 -11.36
CA PRO A 210 2.91 -8.18 -12.68
C PRO A 210 3.62 -9.26 -13.51
N ILE A 211 3.65 -10.49 -12.98
CA ILE A 211 4.28 -11.68 -13.57
C ILE A 211 3.20 -12.47 -14.28
N ALA A 212 2.75 -11.98 -15.43
CA ALA A 212 1.77 -12.71 -16.21
C ALA A 212 2.46 -13.81 -17.01
N HIS A 213 2.25 -15.05 -16.62
CA HIS A 213 2.85 -16.22 -17.29
C HIS A 213 2.49 -16.36 -18.77
N TYR A 214 1.43 -15.70 -19.21
CA TYR A 214 0.94 -15.69 -20.59
C TYR A 214 1.65 -14.67 -21.49
N PHE A 215 2.47 -13.78 -20.91
CA PHE A 215 3.18 -12.74 -21.63
C PHE A 215 4.69 -12.91 -21.45
N ASP A 216 5.45 -12.73 -22.52
CA ASP A 216 6.88 -12.47 -22.35
C ASP A 216 7.11 -11.05 -21.80
N THR A 217 8.30 -10.78 -21.26
CA THR A 217 8.62 -9.50 -20.62
C THR A 217 8.39 -8.28 -21.53
N LYS A 218 8.63 -8.43 -22.84
CA LYS A 218 8.46 -7.33 -23.80
C LYS A 218 6.99 -7.04 -24.01
N THR A 219 6.18 -8.06 -24.20
CA THR A 219 4.72 -7.95 -24.38
C THR A 219 4.07 -7.40 -23.12
N LEU A 220 4.49 -7.88 -21.93
CA LEU A 220 3.98 -7.37 -20.66
C LEU A 220 4.27 -5.87 -20.48
N ASN A 221 5.46 -5.40 -20.80
CA ASN A 221 5.83 -3.98 -20.70
C ASN A 221 4.99 -3.09 -21.63
N VAL A 222 4.56 -3.58 -22.79
CA VAL A 222 3.64 -2.84 -23.67
C VAL A 222 2.29 -2.57 -23.00
N HIS A 223 1.84 -3.46 -22.13
CA HIS A 223 0.60 -3.26 -21.37
C HIS A 223 0.82 -2.40 -20.10
N LEU A 224 1.93 -2.62 -19.38
CA LEU A 224 2.21 -1.93 -18.13
C LEU A 224 2.51 -0.43 -18.31
N GLU A 225 3.28 -0.07 -19.33
CA GLU A 225 3.73 1.31 -19.52
C GLU A 225 2.56 2.31 -19.72
N PRO A 226 1.55 2.05 -20.58
CA PRO A 226 0.40 2.92 -20.69
C PRO A 226 -0.44 3.00 -19.41
N LEU A 227 -0.58 1.87 -18.68
CA LEU A 227 -1.32 1.82 -17.44
C LEU A 227 -0.65 2.70 -16.37
N TYR A 228 0.65 2.58 -16.19
CA TYR A 228 1.41 3.38 -15.24
C TYR A 228 1.38 4.87 -15.59
N LYS A 229 1.56 5.23 -16.86
CA LYS A 229 1.44 6.62 -17.33
C LYS A 229 0.05 7.22 -17.09
N ALA A 230 -0.99 6.41 -17.11
CA ALA A 230 -2.37 6.91 -16.89
C ALA A 230 -2.68 7.12 -15.40
N ILE A 231 -1.94 6.45 -14.51
CA ILE A 231 -2.07 6.59 -13.04
C ILE A 231 -1.23 7.77 -12.54
N THR A 232 0.01 7.90 -13.01
CA THR A 232 0.97 8.94 -12.60
C THR A 232 0.76 10.25 -13.32
#